data_d032ee870b378135914f65c3c9f4a6e4
#
_entry.id   d032ee870b378135914f65c3c9f4a6e4
#
_cell.length_a   1.000
_cell.length_b   1.000
_cell.length_c   1.000
_cell.angle_alpha   90.00
_cell.angle_beta   90.00
_cell.angle_gamma   90.00
#
_symmetry.space_group_name_H-M   'P 1'
#
loop_
_entity.id
_entity.type
_entity.pdbx_description
1 polymer ?
#
loop_
_entity_poly.entity_id
_entity_poly.type
_entity_poly.pdbx_seq_one_letter_code
_entity_poly.pdbx_strand_id
1 'polypeptide(L)'
;MCIRDSTLTSQHAAFSAASVGQYVNAVPQGRAKIVQYVSTTVVNAITEYPFFNTSNIAQGNWSLETGYEDVWSSGKGWPRTVTFHEGRLYFGGSKSRPSTIWGSKIGLFFDFAPTESLDDDAVEATLDTNDLNVITDIISARDFQVFTTGGEFYVPQPGTDPITPLTFTFKNVSRNGIKPGTRVQSVESGSVYIQRQGKSLNEFVFTDTQATYVTQRISLLAGHLLKNPQRVALRKASNTEEADLLLMTNTDDGSLAVFSMMRAQNITSPSEFTTDGEFIDVGVDVNSIYAVTKRTFNGTARYFVELFGFDYFTDCAFVGGSAGGVGSGLPHIGKSLNVICDGVPQSNETVSAGGAVTFDREAVTSYEVGLPITVYVKTMPVEIRLQTG
;
A
#
# COMPACT_ATOMS: atom_id res chain seq x y z
N MET A 1 23.36 -4.44 -17.88
CA MET A 1 23.10 -5.85 -18.24
C MET A 1 23.53 -6.04 -19.67
N CYS A 2 24.66 -6.72 -19.91
CA CYS A 2 25.12 -6.96 -21.28
C CYS A 2 24.37 -8.20 -21.81
N ILE A 3 23.46 -8.00 -22.72
CA ILE A 3 22.84 -9.08 -23.50
C ILE A 3 23.97 -9.64 -24.37
N ARG A 4 24.41 -10.86 -24.09
CA ARG A 4 25.39 -11.56 -24.94
C ARG A 4 24.63 -12.49 -25.86
N ASP A 5 24.58 -12.13 -27.14
CA ASP A 5 24.16 -13.05 -28.18
C ASP A 5 25.16 -14.19 -28.24
N SER A 6 24.69 -15.42 -28.18
CA SER A 6 25.51 -16.64 -28.23
C SER A 6 25.01 -17.52 -29.35
N THR A 7 25.94 -18.13 -30.10
CA THR A 7 25.61 -19.20 -31.02
C THR A 7 25.83 -20.53 -30.32
N LEU A 8 24.75 -21.31 -30.20
CA LEU A 8 24.80 -22.66 -29.64
C LEU A 8 24.82 -23.70 -30.76
N THR A 9 25.77 -24.62 -30.68
CA THR A 9 25.94 -25.70 -31.68
C THR A 9 25.80 -27.06 -31.03
N SER A 10 24.91 -27.90 -31.55
CA SER A 10 24.76 -29.31 -31.17
C SER A 10 25.49 -30.23 -32.14
N GLN A 11 26.04 -31.31 -31.63
CA GLN A 11 26.65 -32.36 -32.48
C GLN A 11 25.64 -33.14 -33.33
N HIS A 12 24.40 -33.20 -32.88
CA HIS A 12 23.30 -33.91 -33.56
C HIS A 12 22.13 -32.96 -33.81
N ALA A 13 21.25 -33.33 -34.73
CA ALA A 13 20.03 -32.58 -35.02
C ALA A 13 19.14 -32.49 -33.77
N ALA A 14 19.15 -31.34 -33.11
CA ALA A 14 18.43 -31.07 -31.87
C ALA A 14 17.41 -29.92 -32.00
N PHE A 15 17.55 -29.09 -33.01
CA PHE A 15 16.75 -27.87 -33.14
C PHE A 15 15.84 -27.91 -34.37
N SER A 16 14.74 -27.19 -34.27
CA SER A 16 13.79 -26.94 -35.37
C SER A 16 13.34 -25.47 -35.37
N ALA A 17 12.64 -25.06 -36.40
CA ALA A 17 12.07 -23.69 -36.42
C ALA A 17 11.12 -23.46 -35.25
N ALA A 18 10.46 -24.49 -34.71
CA ALA A 18 9.62 -24.42 -33.51
C ALA A 18 10.43 -24.27 -32.21
N SER A 19 11.75 -24.43 -32.26
CA SER A 19 12.62 -24.20 -31.09
C SER A 19 12.85 -22.74 -30.76
N VAL A 20 12.46 -21.81 -31.65
CA VAL A 20 12.52 -20.37 -31.34
C VAL A 20 11.57 -20.02 -30.19
N GLY A 21 12.11 -19.38 -29.18
CA GLY A 21 11.41 -19.10 -27.94
C GLY A 21 11.61 -20.10 -26.82
N GLN A 22 12.16 -21.32 -27.17
CA GLN A 22 12.54 -22.32 -26.17
C GLN A 22 13.87 -21.97 -25.51
N TYR A 23 14.17 -22.70 -24.43
CA TYR A 23 15.39 -22.53 -23.65
C TYR A 23 16.28 -23.72 -23.72
N VAL A 24 17.58 -23.47 -23.82
CA VAL A 24 18.62 -24.48 -23.58
C VAL A 24 19.09 -24.32 -22.15
N ASN A 25 18.83 -25.31 -21.31
CA ASN A 25 19.33 -25.40 -19.94
C ASN A 25 20.52 -26.36 -19.87
N ALA A 26 21.53 -26.02 -19.10
CA ALA A 26 22.73 -26.82 -18.91
C ALA A 26 23.04 -27.07 -17.43
N VAL A 27 23.54 -28.25 -17.11
CA VAL A 27 24.00 -28.67 -15.79
C VAL A 27 25.54 -28.58 -15.75
N PRO A 28 26.15 -28.06 -14.72
CA PRO A 28 25.56 -27.58 -13.46
C PRO A 28 24.97 -26.19 -13.53
N GLN A 29 25.21 -25.45 -14.61
CA GLN A 29 24.77 -24.07 -14.72
C GLN A 29 24.73 -23.60 -16.17
N GLY A 30 23.71 -22.87 -16.54
CA GLY A 30 23.60 -22.16 -17.83
C GLY A 30 22.21 -22.23 -18.41
N ARG A 31 21.70 -21.07 -18.85
CA ARG A 31 20.41 -20.97 -19.55
C ARG A 31 20.48 -19.94 -20.65
N ALA A 32 20.02 -20.31 -21.83
CA ALA A 32 19.92 -19.37 -22.95
C ALA A 32 18.60 -19.56 -23.70
N LYS A 33 17.94 -18.43 -24.01
CA LYS A 33 16.72 -18.38 -24.81
C LYS A 33 17.03 -18.35 -26.29
N ILE A 34 16.50 -19.31 -27.06
CA ILE A 34 16.66 -19.34 -28.51
C ILE A 34 15.85 -18.19 -29.13
N VAL A 35 16.54 -17.34 -29.88
CA VAL A 35 15.93 -16.21 -30.58
C VAL A 35 15.87 -16.39 -32.08
N GLN A 36 16.72 -17.27 -32.63
CA GLN A 36 16.76 -17.53 -34.07
C GLN A 36 17.17 -18.97 -34.36
N TYR A 37 16.42 -19.63 -35.21
CA TYR A 37 16.81 -20.92 -35.80
C TYR A 37 17.71 -20.71 -37.00
N VAL A 38 18.87 -21.33 -37.03
CA VAL A 38 19.83 -21.29 -38.14
C VAL A 38 19.83 -22.61 -38.92
N SER A 39 19.95 -23.73 -38.17
CA SER A 39 19.91 -25.08 -38.75
C SER A 39 19.48 -26.09 -37.69
N THR A 40 19.32 -27.37 -38.06
CA THR A 40 18.99 -28.44 -37.12
C THR A 40 20.04 -28.66 -36.03
N THR A 41 21.23 -28.10 -36.20
CA THR A 41 22.35 -28.19 -35.24
C THR A 41 22.78 -26.85 -34.69
N VAL A 42 22.28 -25.70 -35.21
CA VAL A 42 22.75 -24.38 -34.83
C VAL A 42 21.56 -23.46 -34.56
N VAL A 43 21.62 -22.75 -33.44
CA VAL A 43 20.68 -21.70 -33.05
C VAL A 43 21.43 -20.52 -32.52
N ASN A 44 20.86 -19.31 -32.71
CA ASN A 44 21.28 -18.11 -31.98
C ASN A 44 20.41 -17.95 -30.76
N ALA A 45 21.02 -17.67 -29.62
CA ALA A 45 20.34 -17.57 -28.31
C ALA A 45 20.88 -16.40 -27.51
N ILE A 46 20.03 -15.86 -26.64
CA ILE A 46 20.40 -14.85 -25.63
C ILE A 46 20.64 -15.57 -24.32
N THR A 47 21.85 -15.43 -23.78
CA THR A 47 22.19 -16.01 -22.48
C THR A 47 21.52 -15.23 -21.37
N GLU A 48 20.58 -15.86 -20.66
CA GLU A 48 19.91 -15.30 -19.48
C GLU A 48 20.68 -15.62 -18.21
N TYR A 49 21.21 -16.84 -18.12
CA TYR A 49 22.03 -17.29 -17.01
C TYR A 49 23.35 -17.83 -17.55
N PRO A 50 24.53 -17.36 -17.05
CA PRO A 50 25.81 -17.71 -17.64
C PRO A 50 26.08 -19.19 -17.53
N PHE A 51 26.64 -19.77 -18.62
CA PHE A 51 27.13 -21.13 -18.59
C PHE A 51 28.40 -21.24 -17.74
N PHE A 52 28.57 -22.40 -17.09
CA PHE A 52 29.71 -22.66 -16.17
C PHE A 52 31.06 -22.40 -16.84
N ASN A 53 31.19 -22.80 -18.11
CA ASN A 53 32.36 -22.53 -18.93
C ASN A 53 31.96 -22.52 -20.42
N THR A 54 32.96 -22.34 -21.31
CA THR A 54 32.82 -22.39 -22.77
C THR A 54 33.12 -23.72 -23.39
N SER A 55 33.38 -24.76 -22.59
CA SER A 55 33.67 -26.11 -23.06
C SER A 55 32.39 -26.81 -23.50
N ASN A 56 32.59 -27.91 -24.27
CA ASN A 56 31.46 -28.72 -24.69
C ASN A 56 30.71 -29.32 -23.49
N ILE A 57 29.40 -29.17 -23.49
CA ILE A 57 28.51 -29.77 -22.51
C ILE A 57 28.21 -31.19 -22.97
N ALA A 58 28.44 -32.16 -22.10
CA ALA A 58 28.23 -33.59 -22.43
C ALA A 58 26.75 -33.89 -22.71
N GLN A 59 26.48 -34.90 -23.50
CA GLN A 59 25.12 -35.41 -23.72
C GLN A 59 24.48 -35.80 -22.37
N GLY A 60 23.25 -35.37 -22.15
CA GLY A 60 22.53 -35.59 -20.90
C GLY A 60 22.70 -34.47 -19.85
N ASN A 61 23.68 -33.58 -20.04
CA ASN A 61 23.88 -32.43 -19.18
C ASN A 61 23.27 -31.12 -19.73
N TRP A 62 22.43 -31.24 -20.75
CA TRP A 62 21.63 -30.12 -21.25
C TRP A 62 20.27 -30.63 -21.75
N SER A 63 19.28 -29.76 -21.69
CA SER A 63 17.91 -30.00 -22.15
C SER A 63 17.40 -28.84 -22.99
N LEU A 64 16.47 -29.15 -23.90
CA LEU A 64 15.67 -28.17 -24.62
C LEU A 64 14.30 -28.12 -23.97
N GLU A 65 13.93 -26.97 -23.45
CA GLU A 65 12.70 -26.77 -22.68
C GLU A 65 11.83 -25.69 -23.33
N THR A 66 10.52 -25.84 -23.18
CA THR A 66 9.57 -24.85 -23.68
C THR A 66 9.65 -23.50 -22.92
N GLY A 67 10.44 -23.49 -21.86
CA GLY A 67 10.64 -22.31 -21.00
C GLY A 67 9.59 -22.21 -19.91
N TYR A 68 9.69 -21.13 -19.17
CA TYR A 68 8.73 -20.82 -18.11
C TYR A 68 7.48 -20.19 -18.72
N GLU A 69 6.34 -20.49 -18.11
CA GLU A 69 5.09 -19.80 -18.44
C GLU A 69 5.17 -18.34 -18.01
N ASP A 70 4.74 -17.40 -18.87
CA ASP A 70 4.50 -16.04 -18.45
C ASP A 70 3.39 -16.01 -17.40
N VAL A 71 3.78 -15.94 -16.13
CA VAL A 71 2.85 -15.95 -14.99
C VAL A 71 2.06 -14.63 -14.93
N TRP A 72 2.70 -13.55 -15.36
CA TRP A 72 2.13 -12.21 -15.35
C TRP A 72 2.08 -11.64 -16.78
N SER A 73 0.92 -11.16 -17.17
CA SER A 73 0.68 -10.52 -18.47
C SER A 73 -0.60 -9.70 -18.43
N SER A 74 -0.89 -8.94 -19.48
CA SER A 74 -2.16 -8.20 -19.59
C SER A 74 -3.39 -9.11 -19.52
N GLY A 75 -3.31 -10.34 -19.99
CA GLY A 75 -4.38 -11.33 -19.91
C GLY A 75 -4.48 -12.03 -18.56
N LYS A 76 -3.34 -12.43 -17.98
CA LYS A 76 -3.24 -13.13 -16.69
C LYS A 76 -3.26 -12.23 -15.48
N GLY A 77 -3.06 -10.90 -15.68
CA GLY A 77 -2.97 -9.90 -14.66
C GLY A 77 -1.58 -9.80 -14.02
N TRP A 78 -1.39 -8.72 -13.29
CA TRP A 78 -0.16 -8.39 -12.58
C TRP A 78 -0.33 -8.65 -11.08
N PRO A 79 0.77 -8.79 -10.32
CA PRO A 79 0.71 -8.90 -8.87
C PRO A 79 -0.01 -7.72 -8.23
N ARG A 80 -0.77 -7.99 -7.16
CA ARG A 80 -1.55 -6.98 -6.44
C ARG A 80 -0.76 -6.27 -5.38
N THR A 81 0.25 -6.94 -4.84
CA THR A 81 1.05 -6.46 -3.71
C THR A 81 2.50 -6.88 -3.85
N VAL A 82 3.38 -6.13 -3.23
CA VAL A 82 4.82 -6.33 -3.24
C VAL A 82 5.42 -5.94 -1.90
N THR A 83 6.40 -6.71 -1.41
CA THR A 83 7.19 -6.37 -0.23
C THR A 83 8.58 -7.01 -0.29
N PHE A 84 9.52 -6.41 0.43
CA PHE A 84 10.79 -7.07 0.75
C PHE A 84 10.68 -7.75 2.10
N HIS A 85 11.19 -8.97 2.19
CA HIS A 85 11.30 -9.68 3.45
C HIS A 85 12.52 -10.61 3.39
N GLU A 86 13.39 -10.55 4.41
CA GLU A 86 14.57 -11.41 4.57
C GLU A 86 15.42 -11.62 3.31
N GLY A 87 15.77 -10.52 2.65
CA GLY A 87 16.64 -10.56 1.47
C GLY A 87 15.98 -11.07 0.20
N ARG A 88 14.66 -11.23 0.17
CA ARG A 88 13.86 -11.59 -1.00
C ARG A 88 12.87 -10.49 -1.36
N LEU A 89 12.56 -10.37 -2.64
CA LEU A 89 11.43 -9.60 -3.16
C LEU A 89 10.23 -10.53 -3.33
N TYR A 90 9.13 -10.23 -2.67
CA TYR A 90 7.90 -11.01 -2.75
C TYR A 90 6.81 -10.27 -3.50
N PHE A 91 6.09 -11.00 -4.35
CA PHE A 91 4.86 -10.56 -5.00
C PHE A 91 3.70 -11.46 -4.59
N GLY A 92 2.51 -10.89 -4.45
CA GLY A 92 1.32 -11.63 -4.05
C GLY A 92 0.13 -11.41 -4.96
N GLY A 93 -0.54 -12.49 -5.31
CA GLY A 93 -1.83 -12.55 -6.00
C GLY A 93 -1.85 -11.89 -7.37
N SER A 94 -2.35 -12.59 -8.36
CA SER A 94 -2.64 -12.03 -9.69
C SER A 94 -4.08 -12.38 -10.09
N LYS A 95 -4.53 -11.92 -11.24
CA LYS A 95 -5.87 -12.26 -11.74
C LYS A 95 -6.01 -13.76 -12.00
N SER A 96 -5.00 -14.41 -12.59
CA SER A 96 -5.02 -15.83 -12.92
C SER A 96 -4.63 -16.74 -11.75
N ARG A 97 -3.80 -16.23 -10.83
CA ARG A 97 -3.35 -16.95 -9.63
C ARG A 97 -3.55 -16.08 -8.38
N PRO A 98 -4.79 -15.95 -7.91
CA PRO A 98 -5.13 -14.98 -6.86
C PRO A 98 -4.59 -15.33 -5.49
N SER A 99 -4.29 -16.61 -5.24
CA SER A 99 -3.85 -17.13 -3.93
C SER A 99 -2.36 -17.49 -3.91
N THR A 100 -1.58 -17.09 -4.92
CA THR A 100 -0.16 -17.47 -5.06
C THR A 100 0.75 -16.32 -4.64
N ILE A 101 1.82 -16.65 -3.97
CA ILE A 101 2.94 -15.78 -3.62
C ILE A 101 4.18 -16.26 -4.38
N TRP A 102 4.94 -15.31 -4.90
CA TRP A 102 6.22 -15.53 -5.55
C TRP A 102 7.31 -14.77 -4.81
N GLY A 103 8.36 -15.44 -4.38
CA GLY A 103 9.55 -14.87 -3.78
C GLY A 103 10.77 -15.04 -4.68
N SER A 104 11.59 -14.02 -4.80
CA SER A 104 12.86 -14.09 -5.53
C SER A 104 13.86 -14.99 -4.81
N LYS A 105 14.96 -15.34 -5.48
CA LYS A 105 16.15 -15.88 -4.82
C LYS A 105 16.72 -14.87 -3.81
N ILE A 106 17.39 -15.35 -2.79
CA ILE A 106 18.02 -14.49 -1.77
C ILE A 106 19.07 -13.59 -2.46
N GLY A 107 18.95 -12.29 -2.28
CA GLY A 107 19.85 -11.28 -2.83
C GLY A 107 19.73 -11.06 -4.36
N LEU A 108 18.95 -11.89 -5.06
CA LEU A 108 18.72 -11.79 -6.50
C LEU A 108 17.27 -11.40 -6.78
N PHE A 109 16.91 -10.15 -6.48
CA PHE A 109 15.53 -9.63 -6.45
C PHE A 109 14.75 -9.73 -7.77
N PHE A 110 15.40 -10.02 -8.88
CA PHE A 110 14.77 -10.18 -10.19
C PHE A 110 14.84 -11.62 -10.74
N ASP A 111 15.34 -12.57 -9.94
CA ASP A 111 15.38 -14.00 -10.29
C ASP A 111 14.30 -14.76 -9.51
N PHE A 112 13.24 -15.15 -10.19
CA PHE A 112 12.11 -15.94 -9.68
C PHE A 112 12.09 -17.35 -10.23
N ALA A 113 13.18 -17.82 -10.83
CA ALA A 113 13.27 -19.17 -11.39
C ALA A 113 13.58 -20.18 -10.29
N PRO A 114 12.65 -21.08 -9.91
CA PRO A 114 12.97 -22.19 -9.03
C PRO A 114 13.88 -23.17 -9.79
N THR A 115 14.98 -23.59 -9.18
CA THR A 115 15.92 -24.50 -9.83
C THR A 115 15.97 -25.86 -9.12
N GLU A 116 16.60 -25.94 -7.97
CA GLU A 116 16.88 -27.20 -7.26
C GLU A 116 16.22 -27.31 -5.88
N SER A 117 15.36 -26.34 -5.52
CA SER A 117 14.74 -26.22 -4.19
C SER A 117 15.75 -26.09 -3.05
N LEU A 118 16.85 -25.37 -3.30
CA LEU A 118 17.82 -25.02 -2.28
C LEU A 118 17.23 -23.92 -1.37
N ASP A 119 17.84 -23.73 -0.21
CA ASP A 119 17.36 -22.75 0.79
C ASP A 119 17.34 -21.30 0.27
N ASP A 120 18.24 -20.95 -0.64
CA ASP A 120 18.34 -19.64 -1.27
C ASP A 120 17.53 -19.49 -2.58
N ASP A 121 16.90 -20.57 -3.05
CA ASP A 121 16.15 -20.61 -4.30
C ASP A 121 14.84 -19.82 -4.25
N ALA A 122 14.24 -19.56 -5.41
CA ALA A 122 12.97 -18.84 -5.53
C ALA A 122 11.81 -19.60 -4.87
N VAL A 123 10.88 -18.88 -4.30
CA VAL A 123 9.67 -19.40 -3.63
C VAL A 123 8.47 -19.23 -4.56
N GLU A 124 7.72 -20.30 -4.78
CA GLU A 124 6.35 -20.22 -5.31
C GLU A 124 5.44 -21.00 -4.36
N ALA A 125 4.53 -20.30 -3.68
CA ALA A 125 3.62 -20.90 -2.71
C ALA A 125 2.18 -20.46 -2.95
N THR A 126 1.27 -21.42 -2.97
CA THR A 126 -0.16 -21.16 -3.14
C THR A 126 -0.91 -21.51 -1.85
N LEU A 127 -1.78 -20.60 -1.40
CA LEU A 127 -2.68 -20.86 -0.28
C LEU A 127 -3.64 -22.00 -0.66
N ASP A 128 -3.54 -23.10 0.05
CA ASP A 128 -4.49 -24.21 -0.03
C ASP A 128 -5.51 -24.06 1.09
N THR A 129 -6.71 -23.59 0.73
CA THR A 129 -7.82 -23.34 1.66
C THR A 129 -9.14 -23.75 1.01
N ASN A 130 -10.12 -24.12 1.85
CA ASN A 130 -11.45 -24.52 1.35
C ASN A 130 -12.22 -23.39 0.67
N ASP A 131 -11.79 -22.12 0.88
CA ASP A 131 -12.41 -20.93 0.29
C ASP A 131 -11.43 -20.25 -0.68
N LEU A 132 -11.94 -19.58 -1.70
CA LEU A 132 -11.12 -18.77 -2.58
C LEU A 132 -10.61 -17.52 -1.84
N ASN A 133 -9.35 -17.56 -1.43
CA ASN A 133 -8.65 -16.47 -0.77
C ASN A 133 -7.84 -15.66 -1.78
N VAL A 134 -8.33 -14.49 -2.15
CA VAL A 134 -7.58 -13.56 -3.00
C VAL A 134 -6.61 -12.77 -2.14
N ILE A 135 -5.30 -12.91 -2.39
CA ILE A 135 -4.28 -12.11 -1.71
C ILE A 135 -4.48 -10.65 -2.08
N THR A 136 -4.64 -9.81 -1.07
CA THR A 136 -4.86 -8.38 -1.21
C THR A 136 -3.62 -7.59 -0.82
N ASP A 137 -2.96 -8.00 0.27
CA ASP A 137 -1.73 -7.36 0.75
C ASP A 137 -0.79 -8.35 1.44
N ILE A 138 0.50 -8.04 1.44
CA ILE A 138 1.55 -8.77 2.14
C ILE A 138 2.43 -7.78 2.89
N ILE A 139 2.75 -8.08 4.14
CA ILE A 139 3.50 -7.19 5.02
C ILE A 139 4.71 -7.94 5.60
N SER A 140 5.86 -7.29 5.51
CA SER A 140 7.07 -7.70 6.23
C SER A 140 7.01 -7.11 7.64
N ALA A 141 6.83 -7.96 8.62
CA ALA A 141 6.85 -7.63 10.05
C ALA A 141 7.81 -8.58 10.77
N ARG A 142 7.54 -8.93 12.03
CA ARG A 142 8.24 -9.99 12.73
C ARG A 142 8.24 -11.31 11.94
N ASP A 143 7.06 -11.68 11.41
CA ASP A 143 6.87 -12.79 10.49
C ASP A 143 6.30 -12.23 9.18
N PHE A 144 6.32 -13.03 8.13
CA PHE A 144 5.72 -12.68 6.85
C PHE A 144 4.20 -12.79 6.94
N GLN A 145 3.50 -11.68 6.85
CA GLN A 145 2.04 -11.60 7.00
C GLN A 145 1.35 -11.54 5.65
N VAL A 146 0.25 -12.27 5.51
CA VAL A 146 -0.53 -12.37 4.27
C VAL A 146 -2.00 -12.08 4.56
N PHE A 147 -2.51 -11.05 3.92
CA PHE A 147 -3.88 -10.60 4.05
C PHE A 147 -4.67 -10.92 2.78
N THR A 148 -5.79 -11.62 2.97
CA THR A 148 -6.64 -12.06 1.87
C THR A 148 -8.08 -11.58 2.03
N THR A 149 -8.89 -11.74 1.00
CA THR A 149 -10.33 -11.43 1.08
C THR A 149 -11.12 -12.34 2.02
N GLY A 150 -10.58 -13.50 2.38
CA GLY A 150 -11.27 -14.50 3.20
C GLY A 150 -10.66 -14.72 4.59
N GLY A 151 -9.42 -14.25 4.83
CA GLY A 151 -8.75 -14.43 6.11
C GLY A 151 -7.36 -13.84 6.17
N GLU A 152 -6.78 -13.90 7.35
CA GLU A 152 -5.43 -13.43 7.66
C GLU A 152 -4.54 -14.61 7.99
N PHE A 153 -3.36 -14.61 7.39
CA PHE A 153 -2.38 -15.67 7.50
C PHE A 153 -1.00 -15.08 7.84
N TYR A 154 -0.13 -15.92 8.34
CA TYR A 154 1.28 -15.61 8.44
C TYR A 154 2.12 -16.84 8.10
N VAL A 155 3.35 -16.60 7.71
CA VAL A 155 4.37 -17.65 7.54
C VAL A 155 5.28 -17.54 8.76
N PRO A 156 5.26 -18.53 9.67
CA PRO A 156 6.09 -18.48 10.86
C PRO A 156 7.55 -18.64 10.49
N GLN A 157 8.38 -17.79 11.08
CA GLN A 157 9.83 -17.91 10.96
C GLN A 157 10.35 -18.79 12.11
N PRO A 158 11.00 -19.91 11.81
CA PRO A 158 11.56 -20.76 12.86
C PRO A 158 12.86 -20.16 13.42
N GLY A 159 12.76 -19.51 14.56
CA GLY A 159 13.91 -18.94 15.25
C GLY A 159 14.57 -17.79 14.50
N THR A 160 15.85 -17.95 14.16
CA THR A 160 16.64 -16.98 13.40
C THR A 160 16.87 -17.39 11.95
N ASP A 161 16.33 -18.54 11.53
CA ASP A 161 16.55 -19.06 10.19
C ASP A 161 15.64 -18.36 9.19
N PRO A 162 16.14 -18.00 8.00
CA PRO A 162 15.33 -17.37 6.96
C PRO A 162 14.29 -18.34 6.41
N ILE A 163 13.20 -17.77 5.87
CA ILE A 163 12.18 -18.55 5.16
C ILE A 163 12.78 -19.15 3.88
N THR A 164 12.67 -20.47 3.73
CA THR A 164 13.13 -21.21 2.56
C THR A 164 11.95 -21.73 1.74
N PRO A 165 12.15 -22.18 0.49
CA PRO A 165 11.08 -22.80 -0.30
C PRO A 165 10.42 -24.01 0.39
N LEU A 166 11.18 -24.75 1.19
CA LEU A 166 10.70 -25.93 1.91
C LEU A 166 9.96 -25.60 3.22
N THR A 167 10.29 -24.48 3.86
CA THR A 167 9.70 -24.08 5.14
C THR A 167 8.53 -23.09 4.99
N PHE A 168 8.28 -22.63 3.77
CA PHE A 168 7.21 -21.67 3.48
C PHE A 168 5.82 -22.31 3.70
N THR A 169 5.26 -22.07 4.88
CA THR A 169 3.98 -22.67 5.29
C THR A 169 3.05 -21.62 5.81
N PHE A 170 1.83 -21.53 5.26
CA PHE A 170 0.81 -20.60 5.72
C PHE A 170 0.10 -21.11 6.98
N LYS A 171 -0.02 -20.25 7.99
CA LYS A 171 -0.87 -20.48 9.16
C LYS A 171 -2.02 -19.51 9.16
N ASN A 172 -3.25 -20.03 9.19
CA ASN A 172 -4.47 -19.24 9.31
C ASN A 172 -4.63 -18.76 10.77
N VAL A 173 -4.97 -17.49 10.93
CA VAL A 173 -5.22 -16.87 12.23
C VAL A 173 -6.70 -16.53 12.40
N SER A 174 -7.28 -15.89 11.39
CA SER A 174 -8.68 -15.51 11.43
C SER A 174 -9.32 -15.56 10.04
N ARG A 175 -10.65 -15.46 10.00
CA ARG A 175 -11.45 -15.48 8.78
C ARG A 175 -12.22 -14.17 8.56
N ASN A 176 -11.64 -13.06 9.02
CA ASN A 176 -12.27 -11.76 8.85
C ASN A 176 -12.16 -11.25 7.40
N GLY A 177 -11.02 -11.45 6.80
CA GLY A 177 -10.67 -10.96 5.48
C GLY A 177 -10.52 -9.44 5.41
N ILE A 178 -9.72 -8.96 4.48
CA ILE A 178 -9.50 -7.54 4.21
C ILE A 178 -10.43 -7.03 3.12
N LYS A 179 -10.84 -5.78 3.21
CA LYS A 179 -11.62 -5.11 2.18
C LYS A 179 -10.77 -4.91 0.92
N PRO A 180 -11.20 -5.41 -0.26
CA PRO A 180 -10.47 -5.21 -1.51
C PRO A 180 -10.27 -3.73 -1.83
N GLY A 181 -9.07 -3.37 -2.28
CA GLY A 181 -8.71 -2.00 -2.63
C GLY A 181 -8.20 -1.14 -1.46
N THR A 182 -8.26 -1.62 -0.22
CA THR A 182 -7.60 -0.99 0.91
C THR A 182 -6.22 -1.60 1.14
N ARG A 183 -5.32 -0.83 1.78
CA ARG A 183 -3.97 -1.26 2.14
C ARG A 183 -3.87 -1.53 3.63
N VAL A 184 -3.07 -2.50 3.98
CA VAL A 184 -2.67 -2.75 5.36
C VAL A 184 -1.61 -1.73 5.77
N GLN A 185 -1.69 -1.22 7.00
CA GLN A 185 -0.71 -0.29 7.54
C GLN A 185 0.02 -0.93 8.71
N SER A 186 1.35 -0.85 8.71
CA SER A 186 2.17 -1.34 9.81
C SER A 186 2.27 -0.28 10.90
N VAL A 187 1.73 -0.58 12.08
CA VAL A 187 1.83 0.22 13.30
C VAL A 187 2.86 -0.39 14.26
N GLU A 188 3.17 0.30 15.36
CA GLU A 188 4.23 -0.11 16.30
C GLU A 188 4.17 -1.57 16.73
N SER A 189 2.98 -2.09 17.02
CA SER A 189 2.79 -3.42 17.62
C SER A 189 2.23 -4.46 16.67
N GLY A 190 1.86 -4.08 15.44
CA GLY A 190 1.20 -5.00 14.52
C GLY A 190 0.83 -4.35 13.21
N SER A 191 -0.15 -4.94 12.56
CA SER A 191 -0.66 -4.46 11.28
C SER A 191 -2.15 -4.15 11.41
N VAL A 192 -2.58 -2.98 10.93
CA VAL A 192 -4.00 -2.59 10.95
C VAL A 192 -4.59 -2.69 9.55
N TYR A 193 -5.83 -3.18 9.49
CA TYR A 193 -6.53 -3.40 8.25
C TYR A 193 -8.04 -3.21 8.39
N ILE A 194 -8.70 -2.88 7.29
CA ILE A 194 -10.15 -2.75 7.23
C ILE A 194 -10.75 -4.11 6.88
N GLN A 195 -11.64 -4.60 7.74
CA GLN A 195 -12.35 -5.85 7.50
C GLN A 195 -13.15 -5.83 6.19
N ARG A 196 -13.35 -6.98 5.56
CA ARG A 196 -13.99 -7.15 4.24
C ARG A 196 -15.28 -6.36 4.03
N GLN A 197 -16.12 -6.23 5.07
CA GLN A 197 -17.37 -5.48 4.99
C GLN A 197 -17.20 -3.95 5.05
N GLY A 198 -15.99 -3.44 5.30
CA GLY A 198 -15.73 -2.01 5.37
C GLY A 198 -16.31 -1.30 6.60
N LYS A 199 -16.65 -2.03 7.67
CA LYS A 199 -17.30 -1.48 8.88
C LYS A 199 -16.53 -1.71 10.16
N SER A 200 -15.32 -2.24 10.05
CA SER A 200 -14.47 -2.54 11.20
C SER A 200 -13.01 -2.36 10.85
N LEU A 201 -12.29 -1.66 11.71
CA LEU A 201 -10.85 -1.57 11.70
C LEU A 201 -10.31 -2.60 12.71
N ASN A 202 -9.50 -3.51 12.22
CA ASN A 202 -8.92 -4.59 12.99
C ASN A 202 -7.39 -4.43 13.03
N GLU A 203 -6.81 -4.96 14.09
CA GLU A 203 -5.37 -5.05 14.28
C GLU A 203 -4.95 -6.51 14.34
N PHE A 204 -3.89 -6.83 13.64
CA PHE A 204 -3.23 -8.12 13.60
C PHE A 204 -1.93 -8.02 14.38
N VAL A 205 -1.90 -8.59 15.58
CA VAL A 205 -0.81 -8.42 16.53
C VAL A 205 -0.32 -9.78 17.03
N PHE A 206 1.00 -9.91 17.21
CA PHE A 206 1.59 -11.10 17.82
C PHE A 206 1.45 -11.03 19.34
N THR A 207 1.04 -12.14 19.96
CA THR A 207 0.91 -12.27 21.41
C THR A 207 1.86 -13.34 21.94
N ASP A 208 2.79 -12.94 22.79
CA ASP A 208 3.79 -13.86 23.36
C ASP A 208 3.14 -14.94 24.24
N THR A 209 2.04 -14.63 24.92
CA THR A 209 1.32 -15.58 25.78
C THR A 209 0.74 -16.77 25.03
N GLN A 210 0.37 -16.58 23.77
CA GLN A 210 -0.17 -17.64 22.91
C GLN A 210 0.84 -18.11 21.86
N ALA A 211 1.98 -17.43 21.74
CA ALA A 211 3.00 -17.63 20.70
C ALA A 211 2.39 -17.66 19.28
N THR A 212 1.39 -16.81 19.05
CA THR A 212 0.70 -16.69 17.78
C THR A 212 0.15 -15.28 17.56
N TYR A 213 -0.27 -14.99 16.33
CA TYR A 213 -1.01 -13.77 16.01
C TYR A 213 -2.47 -13.90 16.48
N VAL A 214 -3.03 -12.75 16.85
CA VAL A 214 -4.45 -12.59 17.13
C VAL A 214 -4.99 -11.38 16.39
N THR A 215 -6.28 -11.41 16.09
CA THR A 215 -6.99 -10.26 15.51
C THR A 215 -7.83 -9.58 16.58
N GLN A 216 -7.63 -8.27 16.74
CA GLN A 216 -8.39 -7.43 17.67
C GLN A 216 -9.13 -6.35 16.91
N ARG A 217 -10.39 -6.08 17.29
CA ARG A 217 -11.17 -4.99 16.72
C ARG A 217 -10.91 -3.72 17.49
N ILE A 218 -10.24 -2.75 16.86
CA ILE A 218 -9.92 -1.46 17.48
C ILE A 218 -11.01 -0.41 17.29
N SER A 219 -11.89 -0.58 16.30
CA SER A 219 -13.03 0.32 16.04
C SER A 219 -14.32 -0.10 16.73
N LEU A 220 -14.27 -0.87 17.84
CA LEU A 220 -15.48 -1.44 18.46
C LEU A 220 -16.56 -0.39 18.79
N LEU A 221 -16.17 0.76 19.31
CA LEU A 221 -17.07 1.86 19.67
C LEU A 221 -17.23 2.90 18.56
N ALA A 222 -16.46 2.81 17.49
CA ALA A 222 -16.36 3.80 16.42
C ALA A 222 -16.70 3.25 15.02
N GLY A 223 -17.38 2.12 14.95
CA GLY A 223 -17.77 1.51 13.67
C GLY A 223 -18.65 2.39 12.80
N HIS A 224 -19.37 3.35 13.39
CA HIS A 224 -20.20 4.32 12.69
C HIS A 224 -19.41 5.35 11.88
N LEU A 225 -18.11 5.54 12.17
CA LEU A 225 -17.21 6.41 11.42
C LEU A 225 -16.65 5.74 10.16
N LEU A 226 -16.77 4.43 10.03
CA LEU A 226 -16.32 3.66 8.87
C LEU A 226 -17.47 3.51 7.88
N LYS A 227 -17.54 4.44 6.92
CA LYS A 227 -18.58 4.54 5.91
C LYS A 227 -18.02 4.13 4.55
N ASN A 228 -17.74 2.81 4.42
CA ASN A 228 -17.13 2.22 3.23
C ASN A 228 -15.72 2.78 2.90
N PRO A 229 -14.77 2.71 3.85
CA PRO A 229 -13.43 3.28 3.68
C PRO A 229 -12.70 2.65 2.50
N GLN A 230 -11.94 3.46 1.74
CA GLN A 230 -11.27 3.01 0.52
C GLN A 230 -9.76 3.30 0.52
N ARG A 231 -9.34 4.50 0.85
CA ARG A 231 -7.94 4.88 0.92
C ARG A 231 -7.50 4.95 2.37
N VAL A 232 -6.32 4.44 2.63
CA VAL A 232 -5.76 4.38 3.99
C VAL A 232 -4.33 4.89 3.95
N ALA A 233 -4.01 5.81 4.83
CA ALA A 233 -2.66 6.30 5.04
C ALA A 233 -2.35 6.38 6.54
N LEU A 234 -1.10 6.18 6.90
CA LEU A 234 -0.62 6.26 8.27
C LEU A 234 0.47 7.32 8.38
N ARG A 235 0.24 8.35 9.19
CA ARG A 235 1.28 9.26 9.66
C ARG A 235 1.79 8.74 11.00
N LYS A 236 3.04 8.35 11.05
CA LYS A 236 3.69 7.94 12.28
C LYS A 236 4.03 9.16 13.14
N ALA A 237 3.94 9.00 14.44
CA ALA A 237 4.39 10.01 15.40
C ALA A 237 5.87 10.33 15.21
N SER A 238 6.23 11.60 15.32
CA SER A 238 7.63 12.05 15.24
C SER A 238 8.32 12.07 16.60
N ASN A 239 7.54 12.00 17.67
CA ASN A 239 8.02 11.98 19.04
C ASN A 239 7.07 11.16 19.94
N THR A 240 7.42 10.99 21.22
CA THR A 240 6.66 10.19 22.20
C THR A 240 5.39 10.88 22.72
N GLU A 241 5.18 12.15 22.41
CA GLU A 241 4.01 12.93 22.85
C GLU A 241 2.92 12.99 21.78
N GLU A 242 3.26 12.62 20.53
CA GLU A 242 2.32 12.58 19.44
C GLU A 242 1.72 11.18 19.28
N ALA A 243 0.52 11.12 18.72
CA ALA A 243 -0.12 9.88 18.31
C ALA A 243 0.16 9.57 16.84
N ASP A 244 0.21 8.30 16.52
CA ASP A 244 0.07 7.85 15.13
C ASP A 244 -1.32 8.21 14.62
N LEU A 245 -1.41 8.77 13.42
CA LEU A 245 -2.68 9.13 12.79
C LEU A 245 -2.95 8.19 11.62
N LEU A 246 -3.94 7.32 11.79
CA LEU A 246 -4.46 6.49 10.70
C LEU A 246 -5.65 7.21 10.06
N LEU A 247 -5.51 7.57 8.78
CA LEU A 247 -6.49 8.33 8.02
C LEU A 247 -7.16 7.42 6.99
N MET A 248 -8.48 7.52 6.85
CA MET A 248 -9.27 6.68 5.94
C MET A 248 -10.34 7.50 5.25
N THR A 249 -10.31 7.57 3.91
CA THR A 249 -11.38 8.25 3.16
C THR A 249 -12.60 7.35 3.06
N ASN A 250 -13.77 7.89 3.36
CA ASN A 250 -15.07 7.21 3.26
C ASN A 250 -15.75 7.53 1.92
N THR A 251 -16.15 6.50 1.18
CA THR A 251 -16.77 6.68 -0.14
C THR A 251 -18.28 6.92 -0.07
N ASP A 252 -18.95 6.59 1.03
CA ASP A 252 -20.40 6.74 1.12
C ASP A 252 -20.84 8.18 1.36
N ASP A 253 -19.99 9.00 2.00
CA ASP A 253 -20.30 10.40 2.33
C ASP A 253 -19.14 11.39 2.11
N GLY A 254 -18.01 10.92 1.62
CA GLY A 254 -16.85 11.76 1.37
C GLY A 254 -16.13 12.27 2.63
N SER A 255 -16.47 11.75 3.82
CA SER A 255 -15.79 12.09 5.06
C SER A 255 -14.42 11.42 5.19
N LEU A 256 -13.60 11.89 6.14
CA LEU A 256 -12.33 11.29 6.50
C LEU A 256 -12.41 10.80 7.94
N ALA A 257 -12.33 9.48 8.15
CA ALA A 257 -12.18 8.90 9.47
C ALA A 257 -10.71 8.94 9.90
N VAL A 258 -10.44 9.44 11.08
CA VAL A 258 -9.08 9.54 11.64
C VAL A 258 -9.03 8.83 12.98
N PHE A 259 -8.09 7.91 13.12
CA PHE A 259 -7.81 7.21 14.37
C PHE A 259 -6.46 7.65 14.90
N SER A 260 -6.47 8.39 16.00
CA SER A 260 -5.27 8.75 16.74
C SER A 260 -4.92 7.61 17.68
N MET A 261 -3.75 6.99 17.49
CA MET A 261 -3.33 5.80 18.23
C MET A 261 -2.04 6.09 18.98
N MET A 262 -2.05 5.88 20.30
CA MET A 262 -0.89 5.95 21.18
C MET A 262 -0.80 4.66 21.99
N ARG A 263 -0.04 3.71 21.46
CA ARG A 263 0.01 2.34 21.98
C ARG A 263 0.61 2.25 23.37
N ALA A 264 1.64 3.04 23.64
CA ALA A 264 2.26 3.09 24.97
C ALA A 264 1.28 3.43 26.10
N GLN A 265 0.18 4.13 25.79
CA GLN A 265 -0.85 4.52 26.72
C GLN A 265 -2.20 3.79 26.51
N ASN A 266 -2.26 2.81 25.61
CA ASN A 266 -3.48 2.11 25.20
C ASN A 266 -4.61 3.05 24.74
N ILE A 267 -4.25 4.17 24.13
CA ILE A 267 -5.21 5.16 23.62
C ILE A 267 -5.49 4.88 22.14
N THR A 268 -6.78 4.81 21.82
CA THR A 268 -7.26 4.88 20.43
C THR A 268 -8.43 5.86 20.41
N SER A 269 -8.24 7.01 19.79
CA SER A 269 -9.21 8.11 19.74
C SER A 269 -9.67 8.31 18.31
N PRO A 270 -10.86 7.81 17.94
CA PRO A 270 -11.44 8.01 16.62
C PRO A 270 -12.12 9.38 16.51
N SER A 271 -11.96 10.01 15.35
CA SER A 271 -12.62 11.28 15.01
C SER A 271 -13.05 11.28 13.54
N GLU A 272 -13.94 12.17 13.17
CA GLU A 272 -14.42 12.38 11.82
C GLU A 272 -14.09 13.79 11.36
N PHE A 273 -13.50 13.91 10.18
CA PHE A 273 -13.32 15.17 9.48
C PHE A 273 -14.29 15.24 8.31
N THR A 274 -15.00 16.33 8.22
CA THR A 274 -15.88 16.66 7.10
C THR A 274 -15.42 17.97 6.47
N THR A 275 -15.71 18.14 5.18
CA THR A 275 -15.37 19.34 4.44
C THR A 275 -16.53 19.74 3.52
N ASP A 276 -16.53 20.96 2.99
CA ASP A 276 -17.45 21.35 1.90
C ASP A 276 -16.98 20.72 0.59
N GLY A 277 -17.26 19.44 0.45
CA GLY A 277 -16.80 18.56 -0.63
C GLY A 277 -16.65 17.12 -0.18
N GLU A 278 -15.73 16.39 -0.83
CA GLU A 278 -15.46 14.98 -0.58
C GLU A 278 -13.95 14.76 -0.48
N PHE A 279 -13.48 14.00 0.52
CA PHE A 279 -12.12 13.46 0.56
C PHE A 279 -12.04 12.24 -0.36
N ILE A 280 -11.23 12.32 -1.40
CA ILE A 280 -11.11 11.28 -2.43
C ILE A 280 -9.92 10.36 -2.15
N ASP A 281 -8.79 10.94 -1.77
CA ASP A 281 -7.56 10.21 -1.47
C ASP A 281 -6.79 10.89 -0.33
N VAL A 282 -5.93 10.15 0.33
CA VAL A 282 -5.05 10.64 1.38
C VAL A 282 -3.68 9.98 1.27
N GLY A 283 -2.65 10.76 1.42
CA GLY A 283 -1.26 10.32 1.41
C GLY A 283 -0.45 10.99 2.49
N VAL A 284 0.61 10.35 2.91
CA VAL A 284 1.54 10.87 3.92
C VAL A 284 2.96 10.83 3.37
N ASP A 285 3.64 11.95 3.47
CA ASP A 285 5.07 12.06 3.19
C ASP A 285 5.78 12.52 4.46
N VAL A 286 6.50 11.60 5.09
CA VAL A 286 7.14 11.76 6.39
C VAL A 286 6.14 12.22 7.45
N ASN A 287 6.04 13.54 7.73
CA ASN A 287 5.13 14.12 8.72
C ASN A 287 3.97 14.90 8.08
N SER A 288 4.02 15.14 6.78
CA SER A 288 3.03 15.93 6.05
C SER A 288 1.90 15.04 5.57
N ILE A 289 0.67 15.44 5.83
CA ILE A 289 -0.54 14.75 5.39
C ILE A 289 -1.12 15.54 4.22
N TYR A 290 -1.29 14.89 3.10
CA TYR A 290 -1.92 15.45 1.90
C TYR A 290 -3.25 14.75 1.66
N ALA A 291 -4.28 15.53 1.35
CA ALA A 291 -5.57 15.00 0.92
C ALA A 291 -5.89 15.49 -0.50
N VAL A 292 -6.45 14.59 -1.30
CA VAL A 292 -7.11 14.97 -2.54
C VAL A 292 -8.57 15.19 -2.21
N THR A 293 -9.04 16.43 -2.39
CA THR A 293 -10.43 16.82 -2.16
C THR A 293 -11.13 17.15 -3.47
N LYS A 294 -12.40 16.81 -3.58
CA LYS A 294 -13.28 17.23 -4.67
C LYS A 294 -14.27 18.24 -4.12
N ARG A 295 -14.20 19.47 -4.61
CA ARG A 295 -15.03 20.60 -4.18
C ARG A 295 -15.81 21.17 -5.35
N THR A 296 -16.99 21.71 -5.07
CA THR A 296 -17.83 22.37 -6.10
C THR A 296 -17.93 23.85 -5.78
N PHE A 297 -17.34 24.68 -6.64
CA PHE A 297 -17.40 26.13 -6.57
C PHE A 297 -18.07 26.67 -7.82
N ASN A 298 -19.06 27.53 -7.65
CA ASN A 298 -19.86 28.11 -8.74
C ASN A 298 -20.38 27.05 -9.74
N GLY A 299 -20.91 25.92 -9.22
CA GLY A 299 -21.44 24.82 -10.03
C GLY A 299 -20.40 23.96 -10.75
N THR A 300 -19.12 24.25 -10.61
CA THR A 300 -18.04 23.49 -11.24
C THR A 300 -17.28 22.66 -10.22
N ALA A 301 -17.21 21.34 -10.44
CA ALA A 301 -16.39 20.45 -9.62
C ALA A 301 -14.90 20.63 -9.96
N ARG A 302 -14.08 20.74 -8.92
CA ARG A 302 -12.62 20.85 -9.02
C ARG A 302 -11.97 19.92 -8.01
N TYR A 303 -10.77 19.46 -8.34
CA TYR A 303 -9.95 18.65 -7.46
C TYR A 303 -8.77 19.49 -6.95
N PHE A 304 -8.50 19.37 -5.66
CA PHE A 304 -7.40 20.04 -4.98
C PHE A 304 -6.52 19.01 -4.30
N VAL A 305 -5.22 19.28 -4.25
CA VAL A 305 -4.30 18.61 -3.34
C VAL A 305 -4.08 19.58 -2.17
N GLU A 306 -4.58 19.23 -1.02
CA GLU A 306 -4.56 20.07 0.18
C GLU A 306 -3.61 19.48 1.22
N LEU A 307 -2.82 20.35 1.85
CA LEU A 307 -1.94 19.98 2.96
C LEU A 307 -2.69 20.22 4.27
N PHE A 308 -2.72 19.23 5.15
CA PHE A 308 -3.18 19.41 6.52
C PHE A 308 -2.16 20.24 7.29
N GLY A 309 -2.53 21.46 7.61
CA GLY A 309 -1.73 22.38 8.43
C GLY A 309 -2.37 22.53 9.79
N PHE A 310 -1.62 22.24 10.85
CA PHE A 310 -2.11 22.37 12.23
C PHE A 310 -2.14 23.82 12.72
N ASP A 311 -1.55 24.74 11.97
CA ASP A 311 -1.48 26.17 12.28
C ASP A 311 -2.54 27.01 11.55
N TYR A 312 -3.43 26.37 10.79
CA TYR A 312 -4.50 27.04 10.05
C TYR A 312 -5.85 26.86 10.74
N PHE A 313 -6.69 27.89 10.64
CA PHE A 313 -7.99 27.97 11.32
C PHE A 313 -9.17 27.88 10.35
N THR A 314 -8.90 27.67 9.07
CA THR A 314 -9.93 27.58 8.02
C THR A 314 -9.73 26.32 7.17
N ASP A 315 -10.84 25.77 6.62
CA ASP A 315 -10.81 24.67 5.69
C ASP A 315 -10.59 25.18 4.25
N CYS A 316 -9.82 24.46 3.45
CA CYS A 316 -9.39 24.90 2.12
C CYS A 316 -8.75 26.29 2.17
N ALA A 317 -7.83 26.46 3.11
CA ALA A 317 -7.20 27.74 3.41
C ALA A 317 -6.33 28.23 2.23
N PHE A 318 -6.45 29.51 1.94
CA PHE A 318 -5.51 30.26 1.10
C PHE A 318 -4.80 31.28 1.96
N VAL A 319 -3.47 31.22 1.92
CA VAL A 319 -2.62 32.11 2.70
C VAL A 319 -1.82 33.02 1.79
N GLY A 320 -1.59 34.23 2.22
CA GLY A 320 -0.77 35.20 1.52
C GLY A 320 0.03 36.07 2.48
N GLY A 321 0.94 36.87 1.91
CA GLY A 321 1.72 37.86 2.64
C GLY A 321 0.90 39.15 2.93
N SER A 322 1.56 40.29 3.00
CA SER A 322 0.90 41.59 3.15
C SER A 322 -0.03 41.86 1.95
N ALA A 323 -1.22 42.38 2.24
CA ALA A 323 -2.20 42.73 1.22
C ALA A 323 -2.93 44.02 1.61
N GLY A 324 -3.08 44.91 0.66
CA GLY A 324 -3.76 46.21 0.85
C GLY A 324 -5.27 46.08 0.87
N GLY A 325 -5.83 45.24 1.74
CA GLY A 325 -7.27 45.13 1.95
C GLY A 325 -8.01 44.19 0.95
N VAL A 326 -7.33 43.46 0.08
CA VAL A 326 -7.97 42.53 -0.87
C VAL A 326 -7.18 41.24 -1.04
N GLY A 327 -7.81 40.11 -0.77
CA GLY A 327 -7.33 38.80 -1.18
C GLY A 327 -7.86 38.42 -2.57
N SER A 328 -7.04 37.88 -3.46
CA SER A 328 -7.41 37.59 -4.85
C SER A 328 -6.93 36.21 -5.31
N GLY A 329 -7.47 35.74 -6.44
CA GLY A 329 -7.11 34.43 -7.01
C GLY A 329 -7.79 33.25 -6.29
N LEU A 330 -8.86 33.51 -5.53
CA LEU A 330 -9.55 32.50 -4.74
C LEU A 330 -10.50 31.66 -5.61
N PRO A 331 -10.45 30.33 -5.51
CA PRO A 331 -11.34 29.45 -6.24
C PRO A 331 -12.77 29.40 -5.68
N HIS A 332 -12.99 29.87 -4.47
CA HIS A 332 -14.23 29.77 -3.66
C HIS A 332 -15.35 30.72 -4.12
N ILE A 333 -15.48 30.98 -5.41
CA ILE A 333 -16.46 31.93 -5.96
C ILE A 333 -17.86 31.67 -5.39
N GLY A 334 -18.49 32.73 -4.81
CA GLY A 334 -19.82 32.68 -4.24
C GLY A 334 -19.91 32.05 -2.85
N LYS A 335 -18.82 31.59 -2.28
CA LYS A 335 -18.78 31.07 -0.89
C LYS A 335 -18.48 32.21 0.10
N SER A 336 -19.05 32.11 1.30
CA SER A 336 -18.68 32.97 2.44
C SER A 336 -17.48 32.34 3.14
N LEU A 337 -16.42 33.10 3.29
CA LEU A 337 -15.14 32.66 3.88
C LEU A 337 -14.90 33.34 5.22
N ASN A 338 -14.23 32.64 6.11
CA ASN A 338 -13.57 33.26 7.25
C ASN A 338 -12.32 34.00 6.78
N VAL A 339 -12.09 35.18 7.31
CA VAL A 339 -10.93 36.02 7.00
C VAL A 339 -10.15 36.28 8.27
N ILE A 340 -8.85 36.04 8.22
CA ILE A 340 -7.91 36.26 9.31
C ILE A 340 -6.76 37.08 8.74
N CYS A 341 -6.53 38.28 9.30
CA CYS A 341 -5.41 39.15 8.91
C CYS A 341 -4.50 39.38 10.11
N ASP A 342 -3.20 39.10 9.94
CA ASP A 342 -2.18 39.22 11.00
C ASP A 342 -2.57 38.46 12.28
N GLY A 343 -3.17 37.26 12.13
CA GLY A 343 -3.64 36.43 13.24
C GLY A 343 -4.94 36.89 13.91
N VAL A 344 -5.62 37.91 13.38
CA VAL A 344 -6.86 38.45 13.95
C VAL A 344 -8.04 38.15 13.02
N PRO A 345 -9.10 37.47 13.51
CA PRO A 345 -10.31 37.25 12.74
C PRO A 345 -11.02 38.54 12.37
N GLN A 346 -11.58 38.56 11.17
CA GLN A 346 -12.41 39.64 10.65
C GLN A 346 -13.82 39.13 10.33
N SER A 347 -14.68 40.02 9.80
CA SER A 347 -15.98 39.64 9.30
C SER A 347 -15.87 38.58 8.19
N ASN A 348 -16.85 37.68 8.09
CA ASN A 348 -16.91 36.73 7.00
C ASN A 348 -17.25 37.47 5.69
N GLU A 349 -16.51 37.14 4.64
CA GLU A 349 -16.64 37.78 3.34
C GLU A 349 -17.03 36.81 2.25
N THR A 350 -17.87 37.27 1.32
CA THR A 350 -18.29 36.47 0.17
C THR A 350 -17.34 36.68 -1.01
N VAL A 351 -16.79 35.60 -1.55
CA VAL A 351 -15.90 35.66 -2.71
C VAL A 351 -16.66 36.19 -3.92
N SER A 352 -16.18 37.25 -4.50
CA SER A 352 -16.73 37.84 -5.73
C SER A 352 -16.62 36.92 -6.94
N ALA A 353 -17.33 37.22 -8.04
CA ALA A 353 -17.21 36.50 -9.29
C ALA A 353 -15.80 36.53 -9.89
N GLY A 354 -15.00 37.51 -9.55
CA GLY A 354 -13.57 37.63 -9.92
C GLY A 354 -12.61 36.85 -9.03
N GLY A 355 -13.11 36.11 -8.03
CA GLY A 355 -12.25 35.35 -7.09
C GLY A 355 -11.53 36.24 -6.08
N ALA A 356 -12.17 37.33 -5.62
CA ALA A 356 -11.59 38.27 -4.65
C ALA A 356 -12.49 38.46 -3.44
N VAL A 357 -11.88 38.73 -2.28
CA VAL A 357 -12.53 39.17 -1.04
C VAL A 357 -11.91 40.45 -0.57
N THR A 358 -12.73 41.34 0.05
CA THR A 358 -12.26 42.60 0.63
C THR A 358 -12.09 42.42 2.12
N PHE A 359 -10.99 42.90 2.68
CA PHE A 359 -10.73 42.84 4.13
C PHE A 359 -11.22 44.08 4.82
N ASP A 360 -11.80 43.91 6.01
CA ASP A 360 -12.17 45.06 6.87
C ASP A 360 -10.94 45.86 7.30
N ARG A 361 -9.82 45.18 7.43
CA ARG A 361 -8.52 45.75 7.78
C ARG A 361 -7.44 45.17 6.86
N GLU A 362 -6.51 46.01 6.41
CA GLU A 362 -5.37 45.56 5.62
C GLU A 362 -4.53 44.51 6.37
N ALA A 363 -4.05 43.53 5.66
CA ALA A 363 -3.08 42.59 6.14
C ALA A 363 -1.68 43.16 5.99
N VAL A 364 -1.00 43.41 7.09
CA VAL A 364 0.35 44.02 7.11
C VAL A 364 1.41 42.95 6.86
N THR A 365 1.27 41.75 7.45
CA THR A 365 2.26 40.67 7.36
C THR A 365 1.72 39.45 6.65
N SER A 366 0.49 39.02 6.97
CA SER A 366 -0.11 37.79 6.41
C SER A 366 -1.61 37.81 6.47
N TYR A 367 -2.24 37.07 5.58
CA TYR A 367 -3.66 36.74 5.67
C TYR A 367 -3.91 35.26 5.43
N GLU A 368 -4.99 34.77 6.02
CA GLU A 368 -5.59 33.47 5.78
C GLU A 368 -7.07 33.66 5.44
N VAL A 369 -7.53 33.03 4.37
CA VAL A 369 -8.95 33.01 3.98
C VAL A 369 -9.34 31.59 3.61
N GLY A 370 -10.48 31.11 4.11
CA GLY A 370 -10.95 29.76 3.83
C GLY A 370 -12.37 29.51 4.34
N LEU A 371 -12.85 28.31 4.08
CA LEU A 371 -14.16 27.87 4.54
C LEU A 371 -14.19 27.76 6.08
N PRO A 372 -15.33 27.99 6.73
CA PRO A 372 -15.44 27.84 8.17
C PRO A 372 -15.26 26.39 8.60
N ILE A 373 -14.49 26.16 9.66
CA ILE A 373 -14.38 24.87 10.33
C ILE A 373 -15.42 24.83 11.46
N THR A 374 -16.24 23.77 11.48
CA THR A 374 -17.16 23.52 12.60
C THR A 374 -16.62 22.38 13.45
N VAL A 375 -16.33 22.66 14.71
CA VAL A 375 -15.89 21.65 15.67
C VAL A 375 -17.08 21.18 16.49
N TYR A 376 -17.33 19.87 16.47
CA TYR A 376 -18.36 19.24 17.28
C TYR A 376 -17.73 18.31 18.31
N VAL A 377 -17.90 18.59 19.59
CA VAL A 377 -17.42 17.77 20.70
C VAL A 377 -18.59 17.34 21.57
N LYS A 378 -18.81 16.04 21.70
CA LYS A 378 -19.79 15.49 22.62
C LYS A 378 -19.04 14.70 23.71
N THR A 379 -19.06 15.24 24.93
CA THR A 379 -18.46 14.57 26.08
C THR A 379 -19.33 13.40 26.57
N MET A 380 -18.71 12.44 27.21
CA MET A 380 -19.44 11.41 27.95
C MET A 380 -20.21 12.06 29.11
N PRO A 381 -21.38 11.51 29.50
CA PRO A 381 -22.07 11.96 30.71
C PRO A 381 -21.15 11.86 31.93
N VAL A 382 -21.20 12.86 32.79
CA VAL A 382 -20.46 12.84 34.06
C VAL A 382 -21.04 11.76 34.97
N GLU A 383 -20.26 10.73 35.27
CA GLU A 383 -20.63 9.69 36.23
C GLU A 383 -20.12 10.08 37.61
N ILE A 384 -21.04 10.47 38.49
CA ILE A 384 -20.72 10.78 39.87
C ILE A 384 -20.95 9.50 40.69
N ARG A 385 -19.86 8.87 41.11
CA ARG A 385 -19.96 7.79 42.11
C ARG A 385 -20.25 8.39 43.47
N LEU A 386 -21.48 8.27 43.93
CA LEU A 386 -21.80 8.57 45.32
C LEU A 386 -21.11 7.49 46.18
N GLN A 387 -20.17 7.90 47.03
CA GLN A 387 -19.70 7.04 48.09
C GLN A 387 -20.90 6.85 49.04
N THR A 388 -21.52 5.67 48.97
CA THR A 388 -22.42 5.22 50.06
C THR A 388 -21.53 4.90 51.24
N GLY A 389 -21.62 5.73 52.28
CA GLY A 389 -20.95 5.55 53.57
C GLY A 389 -21.43 4.26 54.31
#